data_77ac2976fa54140132d785f812e0bbe4
#
_entry.id   77ac2976fa54140132d785f812e0bbe4
#
_cell.length_a   1.000
_cell.length_b   1.000
_cell.length_c   1.000
_cell.angle_alpha   90.00
_cell.angle_beta   90.00
_cell.angle_gamma   90.00
#
_symmetry.space_group_name_H-M   'P 1'
#
loop_
_entity.id
_entity.type
_entity.pdbx_description
1 polymer ?
#
loop_
_entity_poly.entity_id
_entity_poly.type
_entity_poly.pdbx_seq_one_letter_code
_entity_poly.pdbx_strand_id
1 'polypeptide(L)'
;MNINNSSSKEDFRRRILSKEIFEPMLNKTFNDIDINKNGYIEKFELANFLKSLYNAIGLPSPSDTEIEKELKRLDKNGDNKISKEELRILVKDLCLYFIDKSF
;
A
#
# COMPACT_ATOMS: atom_id res chain seq x y z
N MET A 1 -25.30 6.10 -23.69
CA MET A 1 -24.96 6.06 -23.19
C MET A 1 -24.03 6.24 -22.87
N ASN A 2 -23.67 6.43 -22.80
CA ASN A 2 -22.85 6.39 -22.59
C ASN A 2 -22.25 6.32 -21.61
N ILE A 3 -22.23 5.65 -21.70
CA ILE A 3 -21.51 5.32 -20.57
C ILE A 3 -20.31 6.11 -20.58
N ASN A 4 -20.02 6.81 -19.55
CA ASN A 4 -18.97 7.75 -19.59
C ASN A 4 -17.74 7.19 -18.93
N ASN A 5 -16.60 7.79 -19.17
CA ASN A 5 -15.33 7.36 -18.63
C ASN A 5 -15.23 7.59 -17.14
N SER A 6 -15.92 8.59 -16.63
CA SER A 6 -15.95 8.83 -15.20
C SER A 6 -16.53 7.66 -14.46
N SER A 7 -17.61 7.13 -15.03
CA SER A 7 -18.24 5.96 -14.46
C SER A 7 -17.30 4.78 -14.42
N SER A 8 -16.52 4.60 -15.48
CA SER A 8 -15.57 3.50 -15.56
C SER A 8 -14.51 3.59 -14.47
N LYS A 9 -13.99 4.78 -14.23
CA LYS A 9 -12.99 4.97 -13.18
C LYS A 9 -13.58 4.68 -11.80
N GLU A 10 -14.77 5.19 -11.53
CA GLU A 10 -15.41 4.96 -10.25
C GLU A 10 -15.75 3.49 -10.05
N ASP A 11 -16.21 2.82 -11.10
CA ASP A 11 -16.50 1.39 -11.04
C ASP A 11 -15.25 0.60 -10.76
N PHE A 12 -14.13 0.93 -11.40
CA PHE A 12 -12.87 0.25 -11.21
C PHE A 12 -12.37 0.44 -9.77
N ARG A 13 -12.46 1.69 -9.27
CA ARG A 13 -12.06 1.98 -7.89
C ARG A 13 -12.87 1.17 -6.90
N ARG A 14 -14.18 1.14 -7.09
CA ARG A 14 -15.08 0.40 -6.20
C ARG A 14 -14.76 -1.08 -6.22
N ARG A 15 -14.48 -1.63 -7.40
CA ARG A 15 -14.18 -3.04 -7.55
C ARG A 15 -12.86 -3.42 -6.88
N ILE A 16 -11.83 -2.61 -7.10
CA ILE A 16 -10.51 -2.88 -6.50
C ILE A 16 -10.57 -2.82 -4.99
N LEU A 17 -11.37 -1.91 -4.44
CA LEU A 17 -11.49 -1.77 -2.99
C LEU A 17 -12.54 -2.68 -2.39
N SER A 18 -13.20 -3.50 -3.20
CA SER A 18 -14.16 -4.46 -2.68
C SER A 18 -13.43 -5.54 -1.90
N LYS A 19 -14.16 -6.15 -0.97
CA LYS A 19 -13.58 -7.17 -0.11
C LYS A 19 -13.02 -8.34 -0.90
N GLU A 20 -13.71 -8.75 -1.97
CA GLU A 20 -13.30 -9.90 -2.76
C GLU A 20 -11.94 -9.70 -3.42
N ILE A 21 -11.57 -8.46 -3.73
CA ILE A 21 -10.32 -8.18 -4.41
C ILE A 21 -9.27 -7.61 -3.47
N PHE A 22 -9.69 -6.66 -2.64
CA PHE A 22 -8.76 -5.95 -1.78
C PHE A 22 -8.17 -6.85 -0.68
N GLU A 23 -8.99 -7.68 -0.03
CA GLU A 23 -8.49 -8.50 1.08
C GLU A 23 -7.44 -9.52 0.65
N PRO A 24 -7.65 -10.29 -0.44
CA PRO A 24 -6.59 -11.19 -0.90
C PRO A 24 -5.32 -10.43 -1.29
N MET A 25 -5.48 -9.26 -1.92
CA MET A 25 -4.33 -8.45 -2.30
C MET A 25 -3.56 -7.96 -1.08
N LEU A 26 -4.28 -7.51 -0.06
CA LEU A 26 -3.66 -7.07 1.18
C LEU A 26 -2.91 -8.22 1.85
N ASN A 27 -3.54 -9.40 1.90
CA ASN A 27 -2.93 -10.57 2.50
C ASN A 27 -1.63 -10.94 1.78
N LYS A 28 -1.66 -10.94 0.45
CA LYS A 28 -0.48 -11.28 -0.32
C LYS A 28 0.62 -10.25 -0.12
N THR A 29 0.26 -8.98 -0.17
CA THR A 29 1.23 -7.89 0.03
C THR A 29 1.87 -7.98 1.41
N PHE A 30 1.06 -8.22 2.42
CA PHE A 30 1.56 -8.35 3.78
C PHE A 30 2.56 -9.51 3.88
N ASN A 31 2.18 -10.66 3.33
CA ASN A 31 3.05 -11.84 3.38
C ASN A 31 4.36 -11.63 2.64
N ASP A 32 4.31 -10.89 1.52
CA ASP A 32 5.51 -10.61 0.74
C ASP A 32 6.45 -9.67 1.50
N ILE A 33 5.91 -8.71 2.23
CA ILE A 33 6.71 -7.73 2.96
C ILE A 33 7.25 -8.33 4.26
N ASP A 34 6.45 -9.16 4.94
CA ASP A 34 6.82 -9.77 6.22
C ASP A 34 7.78 -10.94 5.98
N ILE A 35 9.03 -10.60 5.68
CA ILE A 35 10.04 -11.59 5.27
C ILE A 35 10.32 -12.59 6.38
N ASN A 36 10.41 -12.13 7.62
CA ASN A 36 10.74 -13.02 8.73
C ASN A 36 9.50 -13.71 9.33
N LYS A 37 8.32 -13.46 8.77
CA LYS A 37 7.08 -14.16 9.12
C LYS A 37 6.72 -14.07 10.60
N ASN A 38 6.93 -12.90 11.20
CA ASN A 38 6.59 -12.71 12.60
C ASN A 38 5.20 -12.10 12.81
N GLY A 39 4.45 -11.88 11.73
CA GLY A 39 3.09 -11.34 11.83
C GLY A 39 3.00 -9.84 11.87
N TYR A 40 4.13 -9.15 11.77
CA TYR A 40 4.20 -7.70 11.74
C TYR A 40 5.24 -7.28 10.73
N ILE A 41 5.10 -6.06 10.22
CA ILE A 41 6.10 -5.48 9.33
C ILE A 41 6.98 -4.57 10.16
N GLU A 42 8.26 -4.88 10.21
CA GLU A 42 9.23 -4.09 10.94
C GLU A 42 9.78 -3.00 10.05
N LYS A 43 10.48 -2.03 10.65
CA LYS A 43 10.96 -0.87 9.91
C LYS A 43 11.81 -1.28 8.70
N PHE A 44 12.71 -2.25 8.87
CA PHE A 44 13.58 -2.63 7.75
C PHE A 44 12.78 -3.27 6.62
N GLU A 45 11.72 -4.00 6.95
CA GLU A 45 10.86 -4.61 5.93
C GLU A 45 10.07 -3.54 5.19
N LEU A 46 9.56 -2.57 5.91
CA LEU A 46 8.86 -1.45 5.29
C LEU A 46 9.81 -0.65 4.41
N ALA A 47 11.04 -0.43 4.88
CA ALA A 47 12.05 0.30 4.10
C ALA A 47 12.35 -0.43 2.80
N ASN A 48 12.55 -1.74 2.86
CA ASN A 48 12.81 -2.53 1.66
C ASN A 48 11.66 -2.45 0.67
N PHE A 49 10.44 -2.54 1.17
CA PHE A 49 9.26 -2.47 0.33
C PHE A 49 9.17 -1.10 -0.35
N LEU A 50 9.34 -0.03 0.41
CA LEU A 50 9.23 1.32 -0.15
C LEU A 50 10.31 1.60 -1.18
N LYS A 51 11.53 1.13 -0.92
CA LYS A 51 12.62 1.31 -1.89
C LYS A 51 12.34 0.57 -3.19
N SER A 52 11.83 -0.64 -3.09
CA SER A 52 11.46 -1.41 -4.28
C SER A 52 10.33 -0.75 -5.04
N LEU A 53 9.33 -0.27 -4.31
CA LEU A 53 8.17 0.38 -4.91
C LEU A 53 8.59 1.66 -5.63
N TYR A 54 9.38 2.51 -4.98
CA TYR A 54 9.83 3.76 -5.59
C TYR A 54 10.64 3.48 -6.85
N ASN A 55 11.52 2.48 -6.79
CA ASN A 55 12.31 2.10 -7.96
C ASN A 55 11.41 1.65 -9.10
N ALA A 56 10.38 0.86 -8.79
CA ALA A 56 9.48 0.33 -9.81
C ALA A 56 8.68 1.42 -10.52
N ILE A 57 8.35 2.50 -9.81
CA ILE A 57 7.57 3.58 -10.41
C ILE A 57 8.44 4.74 -10.87
N GLY A 58 9.75 4.56 -10.85
CA GLY A 58 10.66 5.56 -11.41
C GLY A 58 10.99 6.74 -10.52
N LEU A 59 10.76 6.61 -9.22
CA LEU A 59 11.07 7.67 -8.26
C LEU A 59 12.41 7.39 -7.59
N PRO A 60 13.10 8.45 -7.11
CA PRO A 60 14.31 8.25 -6.34
C PRO A 60 14.02 7.47 -5.07
N SER A 61 15.00 6.72 -4.58
CA SER A 61 14.82 5.96 -3.34
C SER A 61 14.46 6.88 -2.20
N PRO A 62 13.52 6.46 -1.33
CA PRO A 62 13.15 7.29 -0.19
C PRO A 62 14.30 7.38 0.81
N SER A 63 14.42 8.53 1.45
CA SER A 63 15.42 8.74 2.48
C SER A 63 14.96 8.06 3.77
N ASP A 64 15.89 7.93 4.72
CA ASP A 64 15.54 7.38 6.04
C ASP A 64 14.47 8.24 6.71
N THR A 65 14.54 9.56 6.54
CA THR A 65 13.53 10.46 7.11
C THR A 65 12.15 10.17 6.53
N GLU A 66 12.08 9.96 5.22
CA GLU A 66 10.81 9.65 4.57
C GLU A 66 10.24 8.32 5.04
N ILE A 67 11.12 7.33 5.20
CA ILE A 67 10.70 6.02 5.71
C ILE A 67 10.17 6.14 7.13
N GLU A 68 10.87 6.92 7.98
CA GLU A 68 10.42 7.15 9.35
C GLU A 68 9.05 7.83 9.39
N LYS A 69 8.84 8.81 8.53
CA LYS A 69 7.56 9.50 8.46
C LYS A 69 6.44 8.54 8.08
N GLU A 70 6.71 7.66 7.12
CA GLU A 70 5.72 6.71 6.68
C GLU A 70 5.40 5.70 7.78
N LEU A 71 6.44 5.22 8.46
CA LEU A 71 6.24 4.31 9.58
C LEU A 71 5.35 4.94 10.65
N LYS A 72 5.64 6.19 11.01
CA LYS A 72 4.85 6.88 12.03
C LYS A 72 3.42 7.12 11.59
N ARG A 73 3.22 7.39 10.31
CA ARG A 73 1.88 7.59 9.78
C ARG A 73 1.04 6.34 9.89
N LEU A 74 1.64 5.18 9.64
CA LEU A 74 0.92 3.90 9.62
C LEU A 74 0.81 3.28 11.02
N ASP A 75 1.79 3.53 11.88
CA ASP A 75 1.89 2.91 13.20
C ASP A 75 0.97 3.62 14.19
N LYS A 76 -0.29 3.26 14.18
CA LYS A 76 -1.30 3.96 15.00
C LYS A 76 -1.14 3.71 16.50
N ASN A 77 -0.62 2.55 16.88
CA ASN A 77 -0.50 2.21 18.30
C ASN A 77 0.89 2.48 18.88
N GLY A 78 1.82 2.97 18.05
CA GLY A 78 3.13 3.39 18.53
C GLY A 78 4.08 2.28 18.95
N ASP A 79 3.91 1.07 18.41
CA ASP A 79 4.78 -0.05 18.80
C ASP A 79 5.96 -0.25 17.83
N ASN A 80 6.15 0.66 16.87
CA ASN A 80 7.22 0.63 15.87
C ASN A 80 7.15 -0.56 14.93
N LYS A 81 5.96 -1.12 14.78
CA LYS A 81 5.69 -2.23 13.87
C LYS A 81 4.39 -1.92 13.13
N ILE A 82 4.24 -2.51 11.97
CA ILE A 82 3.04 -2.31 11.16
C ILE A 82 2.26 -3.62 11.14
N SER A 83 1.06 -3.60 11.69
CA SER A 83 0.17 -4.74 11.62
C SER A 83 -0.48 -4.79 10.24
N LYS A 84 -1.14 -5.91 9.94
CA LYS A 84 -1.86 -6.02 8.68
C LYS A 84 -2.94 -4.95 8.56
N GLU A 85 -3.63 -4.65 9.66
CA GLU A 85 -4.66 -3.63 9.63
C GLU A 85 -4.08 -2.25 9.38
N GLU A 86 -2.90 -1.98 9.92
CA GLU A 86 -2.23 -0.70 9.67
C GLU A 86 -1.70 -0.63 8.24
N LEU A 87 -1.20 -1.76 7.70
CA LEU A 87 -0.75 -1.80 6.32
C LEU A 87 -1.89 -1.55 5.35
N ARG A 88 -3.11 -1.90 5.73
CA ARG A 88 -4.29 -1.65 4.91
C ARG A 88 -4.34 -0.20 4.44
N ILE A 89 -3.95 0.72 5.31
CA ILE A 89 -3.94 2.15 4.97
C ILE A 89 -3.02 2.42 3.79
N LEU A 90 -1.80 1.89 3.85
CA LEU A 90 -0.82 2.09 2.78
C LEU A 90 -1.27 1.44 1.48
N VAL A 91 -1.75 0.20 1.55
CA VAL A 91 -2.17 -0.52 0.35
C VAL A 91 -3.33 0.22 -0.32
N LYS A 92 -4.28 0.71 0.47
CA LYS A 92 -5.40 1.47 -0.08
C LYS A 92 -4.91 2.74 -0.77
N ASP A 93 -3.99 3.46 -0.12
CA ASP A 93 -3.43 4.68 -0.70
C ASP A 93 -2.74 4.39 -2.03
N LEU A 94 -1.98 3.29 -2.09
CA LEU A 94 -1.29 2.91 -3.31
C LEU A 94 -2.26 2.56 -4.42
N CYS A 95 -3.33 1.84 -4.10
CA CYS A 95 -4.35 1.49 -5.08
C CYS A 95 -4.98 2.75 -5.68
N LEU A 96 -5.33 3.70 -4.85
CA LEU A 96 -5.94 4.94 -5.31
C LEU A 96 -4.97 5.75 -6.15
N TYR A 97 -3.70 5.78 -5.75
CA TYR A 97 -2.67 6.47 -6.53
C TYR A 97 -2.55 5.89 -7.93
N PHE A 98 -2.47 4.57 -8.04
CA PHE A 98 -2.31 3.93 -9.34
C PHE A 98 -3.57 4.06 -10.20
N ILE A 99 -4.74 4.01 -9.60
CA ILE A 99 -5.98 4.22 -10.34
C ILE A 99 -6.00 5.61 -10.93
N ASP A 100 -5.64 6.63 -10.15
CA ASP A 100 -5.64 8.00 -10.63
C ASP A 100 -4.63 8.21 -11.75
N LYS A 101 -3.49 7.50 -11.71
CA LYS A 101 -2.49 7.63 -12.76
C LYS A 101 -2.89 6.89 -14.02
N SER A 102 -3.74 5.87 -13.91
CA SER A 102 -4.12 5.03 -15.05
C SER A 102 -5.29 5.58 -15.83
N PHE A 103 -6.07 6.47 -15.26
CA PHE A 103 -7.29 6.98 -15.93
C PHE A 103 -7.19 8.45 -16.30
#